data_84e5076c90637726d30d0cd743b5a973
#
_entry.id   84e5076c90637726d30d0cd743b5a973
#
_cell.length_a   1.000
_cell.length_b   1.000
_cell.length_c   1.000
_cell.angle_alpha   90.00
_cell.angle_beta   90.00
_cell.angle_gamma   90.00
#
_symmetry.space_group_name_H-M   'P 1'
#
loop_
_entity.id
_entity.type
_entity.pdbx_description
1 polymer ?
#
loop_
_entity_poly.entity_id
_entity_poly.type
_entity_poly.pdbx_seq_one_letter_code
_entity_poly.pdbx_strand_id
1 'polypeptide(L)'
;MINEYQVRVLPQQAASNQSIKLYLAEEEGIDARTIMAVRILKRSIDARQRAIYVNLKIRVYINEYPQDDEYIHTDYPNVDGHKRIIVVGEGPGGLFAALRLIELGYKPVILERGKDVHERKKDLANITRTQKVDSESNYCFGEGGAGAYSDGKLYTRSKKRGNTDKILNVFCQHGADTGILADAHP
;
A
#
# COMPACT_ATOMS: atom_id res chain seq x y z
N MET A 1 -0.30 15.49 22.99
CA MET A 1 -0.88 16.51 22.06
C MET A 1 -0.55 16.08 20.63
N ILE A 2 -1.55 16.07 19.74
CA ILE A 2 -1.38 15.66 18.34
C ILE A 2 -1.58 16.87 17.43
N ASN A 3 -0.60 17.17 16.60
CA ASN A 3 -0.64 18.29 15.65
C ASN A 3 -0.36 17.79 14.23
N GLU A 4 -0.97 18.43 13.22
CA GLU A 4 -0.67 18.18 11.82
C GLU A 4 0.06 19.39 11.21
N TYR A 5 1.13 19.12 10.46
CA TYR A 5 1.93 20.11 9.77
C TYR A 5 1.99 19.80 8.28
N GLN A 6 2.03 20.86 7.48
CA GLN A 6 2.37 20.77 6.07
C GLN A 6 3.67 21.52 5.86
N VAL A 7 4.72 20.79 5.53
CA VAL A 7 6.08 21.35 5.41
C VAL A 7 6.65 21.06 4.03
N ARG A 8 7.48 21.98 3.56
CA ARG A 8 8.25 21.85 2.34
C ARG A 8 9.72 21.86 2.70
N VAL A 9 10.37 20.71 2.60
CA VAL A 9 11.71 20.46 3.12
C VAL A 9 12.67 20.00 2.03
N LEU A 10 13.97 20.07 2.30
CA LEU A 10 14.98 19.48 1.43
C LEU A 10 14.97 17.95 1.55
N PRO A 11 15.42 17.20 0.52
CA PRO A 11 15.46 15.73 0.56
C PRO A 11 16.15 15.16 1.80
N GLN A 12 17.25 15.78 2.26
CA GLN A 12 17.97 15.34 3.45
C GLN A 12 17.13 15.49 4.73
N GLN A 13 16.32 16.54 4.81
CA GLN A 13 15.41 16.79 5.95
C GLN A 13 14.22 15.83 5.96
N ALA A 14 13.83 15.31 4.78
CA ALA A 14 12.76 14.32 4.61
C ALA A 14 13.24 12.86 4.69
N ALA A 15 14.54 12.62 4.83
CA ALA A 15 15.15 11.30 4.68
C ALA A 15 14.81 10.31 5.82
N SER A 16 14.46 10.80 7.00
CA SER A 16 14.12 9.98 8.16
C SER A 16 13.20 10.73 9.13
N ASN A 17 12.51 9.98 9.98
CA ASN A 17 11.73 10.58 11.06
C ASN A 17 12.60 11.43 12.00
N GLN A 18 13.86 11.06 12.19
CA GLN A 18 14.78 11.84 13.01
C GLN A 18 15.11 13.19 12.34
N SER A 19 15.36 13.20 11.04
CA SER A 19 15.61 14.46 10.29
C SER A 19 14.40 15.38 10.32
N ILE A 20 13.18 14.82 10.22
CA ILE A 20 11.93 15.58 10.31
C ILE A 20 11.77 16.17 11.72
N LYS A 21 12.07 15.42 12.79
CA LYS A 21 12.04 15.93 14.17
C LYS A 21 12.98 17.11 14.38
N LEU A 22 14.20 17.03 13.84
CA LEU A 22 15.18 18.12 13.92
C LEU A 22 14.70 19.37 13.17
N TYR A 23 14.17 19.18 11.96
CA TYR A 23 13.57 20.27 11.18
C TYR A 23 12.43 20.97 11.96
N LEU A 24 11.52 20.20 12.56
CA LEU A 24 10.41 20.75 13.35
C LEU A 24 10.91 21.51 14.59
N ALA A 25 12.01 21.06 15.19
CA ALA A 25 12.61 21.75 16.32
C ALA A 25 13.18 23.11 15.91
N GLU A 26 13.82 23.19 14.75
CA GLU A 26 14.44 24.42 14.24
C GLU A 26 13.41 25.42 13.73
N GLU A 27 12.42 24.99 12.94
CA GLU A 27 11.50 25.88 12.24
C GLU A 27 10.22 26.17 13.02
N GLU A 28 9.71 25.19 13.77
CA GLU A 28 8.44 25.31 14.52
C GLU A 28 8.67 25.54 16.03
N GLY A 29 9.93 25.56 16.48
CA GLY A 29 10.29 25.81 17.88
C GLY A 29 9.84 24.69 18.84
N ILE A 30 9.62 23.47 18.34
CA ILE A 30 9.19 22.33 19.17
C ILE A 30 10.43 21.65 19.74
N ASP A 31 10.48 21.42 21.06
CA ASP A 31 11.59 20.64 21.65
C ASP A 31 11.55 19.22 21.05
N ALA A 32 12.60 18.86 20.28
CA ALA A 32 12.73 17.56 19.63
C ALA A 32 12.57 16.37 20.59
N ARG A 33 12.93 16.55 21.87
CA ARG A 33 12.79 15.52 22.91
C ARG A 33 11.34 15.23 23.27
N THR A 34 10.42 16.18 23.04
CA THR A 34 8.99 16.01 23.29
C THR A 34 8.27 15.31 22.13
N ILE A 35 8.89 15.24 20.94
CA ILE A 35 8.30 14.57 19.78
C ILE A 35 8.52 13.06 19.93
N MET A 36 7.50 12.35 20.34
CA MET A 36 7.55 10.90 20.55
C MET A 36 7.49 10.14 19.22
N ALA A 37 6.61 10.57 18.31
CA ALA A 37 6.49 9.95 16.98
C ALA A 37 6.13 10.99 15.91
N VAL A 38 6.48 10.66 14.66
CA VAL A 38 6.06 11.38 13.45
C VAL A 38 5.47 10.36 12.49
N ARG A 39 4.25 10.59 12.02
CA ARG A 39 3.59 9.78 10.98
C ARG A 39 3.46 10.62 9.71
N ILE A 40 3.99 10.11 8.59
CA ILE A 40 3.85 10.77 7.30
C ILE A 40 2.48 10.40 6.73
N LEU A 41 1.61 11.41 6.54
CA LEU A 41 0.26 11.23 5.99
C LEU A 41 0.25 11.39 4.47
N LYS A 42 1.21 12.15 3.93
CA LYS A 42 1.37 12.37 2.49
C LYS A 42 2.78 12.83 2.19
N ARG A 43 3.35 12.30 1.11
CA ARG A 43 4.65 12.71 0.58
C ARG A 43 4.54 12.99 -0.92
N SER A 44 5.17 14.04 -1.40
CA SER A 44 5.32 14.30 -2.82
C SER A 44 6.60 15.05 -3.12
N ILE A 45 7.22 14.75 -4.27
CA ILE A 45 8.44 15.42 -4.72
C ILE A 45 8.06 16.61 -5.59
N ASP A 46 8.64 17.77 -5.30
CA ASP A 46 8.55 18.98 -6.12
C ASP A 46 9.90 19.24 -6.79
N ALA A 47 10.02 18.83 -8.06
CA ALA A 47 11.22 18.99 -8.89
C ALA A 47 11.01 20.04 -10.01
N ARG A 48 10.04 20.95 -9.86
CA ARG A 48 9.76 21.99 -10.89
C ARG A 48 10.79 23.10 -10.92
N GLN A 49 11.60 23.24 -9.88
CA GLN A 49 12.66 24.23 -9.77
C GLN A 49 14.03 23.56 -9.76
N ARG A 50 15.11 24.36 -9.85
CA ARG A 50 16.49 23.87 -9.79
C ARG A 50 16.77 23.08 -8.49
N ALA A 51 16.22 23.53 -7.37
CA ALA A 51 16.28 22.80 -6.10
C ALA A 51 15.08 21.86 -6.01
N ILE A 52 15.34 20.60 -5.64
CA ILE A 52 14.30 19.59 -5.38
C ILE A 52 13.82 19.75 -3.93
N TYR A 53 12.51 19.76 -3.76
CA TYR A 53 11.88 19.78 -2.44
C TYR A 53 10.96 18.57 -2.26
N VAL A 54 10.74 18.20 -1.01
CA VAL A 54 9.75 17.21 -0.61
C VAL A 54 8.65 17.93 0.18
N ASN A 55 7.41 17.83 -0.32
CA ASN A 55 6.25 18.31 0.42
C ASN A 55 5.73 17.16 1.28
N LEU A 56 5.62 17.39 2.57
CA LEU A 56 5.13 16.44 3.54
C LEU A 56 3.88 16.99 4.23
N LYS A 57 2.86 16.15 4.37
CA LYS A 57 1.84 16.29 5.41
C LYS A 57 2.15 15.28 6.48
N ILE A 58 2.39 15.74 7.71
CA ILE A 58 2.82 14.92 8.83
C ILE A 58 1.92 15.12 10.03
N ARG A 59 1.75 14.05 10.82
CA ARG A 59 1.14 14.09 12.15
C ARG A 59 2.22 13.86 13.18
N VAL A 60 2.31 14.77 14.14
CA VAL A 60 3.34 14.82 15.17
C VAL A 60 2.72 14.55 16.52
N TYR A 61 3.26 13.61 17.26
CA TYR A 61 2.82 13.20 18.58
C TYR A 61 3.77 13.78 19.63
N ILE A 62 3.28 14.74 20.41
CA ILE A 62 4.06 15.49 21.41
C ILE A 62 3.69 15.00 22.81
N ASN A 63 4.68 14.49 23.56
CA ASN A 63 4.53 13.89 24.89
C ASN A 63 3.55 12.70 24.96
N GLU A 64 3.25 12.09 23.83
CA GLU A 64 2.40 10.89 23.74
C GLU A 64 2.79 10.04 22.54
N TYR A 65 2.54 8.74 22.58
CA TYR A 65 2.72 7.83 21.45
C TYR A 65 1.39 7.63 20.71
N PRO A 66 1.43 7.28 19.40
CA PRO A 66 0.24 6.83 18.70
C PRO A 66 -0.45 5.70 19.47
N GLN A 67 -1.76 5.77 19.58
CA GLN A 67 -2.58 4.72 20.19
C GLN A 67 -3.27 3.84 19.15
N ASP A 68 -3.29 4.29 17.91
CA ASP A 68 -3.87 3.63 16.75
C ASP A 68 -2.79 3.01 15.86
N ASP A 69 -3.16 1.98 15.13
CA ASP A 69 -2.31 1.41 14.08
C ASP A 69 -2.10 2.41 12.93
N GLU A 70 -1.03 2.23 12.16
CA GLU A 70 -0.74 3.11 11.02
C GLU A 70 -1.74 2.95 9.89
N TYR A 71 -2.46 1.83 9.83
CA TYR A 71 -3.49 1.53 8.83
C TYR A 71 -4.80 1.10 9.48
N ILE A 72 -5.88 1.21 8.73
CA ILE A 72 -7.23 0.86 9.17
C ILE A 72 -7.47 -0.62 8.88
N HIS A 73 -7.76 -1.39 9.92
CA HIS A 73 -8.14 -2.80 9.79
C HIS A 73 -9.51 -2.97 9.15
N THR A 74 -9.63 -3.99 8.31
CA THR A 74 -10.91 -4.49 7.81
C THR A 74 -11.20 -5.83 8.49
N ASP A 75 -12.34 -5.93 9.14
CA ASP A 75 -12.77 -7.18 9.80
C ASP A 75 -13.27 -8.18 8.76
N TYR A 76 -12.74 -9.39 8.86
CA TYR A 76 -13.17 -10.52 8.05
C TYR A 76 -13.76 -11.60 8.96
N PRO A 77 -15.12 -11.72 9.02
CA PRO A 77 -15.76 -12.70 9.86
C PRO A 77 -15.47 -14.13 9.37
N ASN A 78 -15.55 -15.10 10.26
CA ASN A 78 -15.55 -16.50 9.84
C ASN A 78 -16.83 -16.81 9.05
N VAL A 79 -16.64 -17.29 7.83
CA VAL A 79 -17.73 -17.60 6.89
C VAL A 79 -17.88 -19.11 6.63
N ASP A 80 -17.29 -19.95 7.48
CA ASP A 80 -17.48 -21.40 7.40
C ASP A 80 -18.95 -21.78 7.62
N GLY A 81 -19.47 -22.64 6.74
CA GLY A 81 -20.89 -23.00 6.74
C GLY A 81 -21.83 -21.99 6.05
N HIS A 82 -21.35 -20.82 5.67
CA HIS A 82 -22.13 -19.81 4.96
C HIS A 82 -22.31 -20.16 3.47
N LYS A 83 -23.25 -19.46 2.81
CA LYS A 83 -23.54 -19.63 1.39
C LYS A 83 -22.26 -19.40 0.56
N ARG A 84 -21.92 -20.36 -0.29
CA ARG A 84 -20.79 -20.28 -1.20
C ARG A 84 -21.10 -19.43 -2.41
N ILE A 85 -20.13 -18.61 -2.82
CA ILE A 85 -20.17 -17.82 -4.06
C ILE A 85 -18.89 -18.09 -4.84
N ILE A 86 -19.04 -18.48 -6.09
CA ILE A 86 -17.90 -18.75 -6.98
C ILE A 86 -17.39 -17.42 -7.54
N VAL A 87 -16.08 -17.21 -7.45
CA VAL A 87 -15.34 -16.12 -8.08
C VAL A 87 -14.41 -16.73 -9.13
N VAL A 88 -14.57 -16.34 -10.38
CA VAL A 88 -13.73 -16.85 -11.46
C VAL A 88 -12.58 -15.89 -11.72
N GLY A 89 -11.34 -16.38 -11.53
CA GLY A 89 -10.11 -15.64 -11.67
C GLY A 89 -9.56 -15.12 -10.34
N GLU A 90 -8.26 -15.30 -10.12
CA GLU A 90 -7.51 -14.89 -8.92
C GLU A 90 -6.61 -13.68 -9.18
N GLY A 91 -7.00 -12.84 -10.13
CA GLY A 91 -6.38 -11.53 -10.31
C GLY A 91 -6.84 -10.54 -9.24
N PRO A 92 -6.33 -9.28 -9.24
CA PRO A 92 -6.70 -8.27 -8.24
C PRO A 92 -8.21 -8.08 -8.07
N GLY A 93 -8.96 -8.12 -9.16
CA GLY A 93 -10.44 -8.01 -9.12
C GLY A 93 -11.10 -9.16 -8.38
N GLY A 94 -10.68 -10.39 -8.65
CA GLY A 94 -11.20 -11.60 -7.99
C GLY A 94 -10.83 -11.67 -6.51
N LEU A 95 -9.58 -11.34 -6.17
CA LEU A 95 -9.12 -11.30 -4.79
C LEU A 95 -9.89 -10.29 -3.95
N PHE A 96 -10.05 -9.04 -4.43
CA PHE A 96 -10.84 -8.03 -3.72
C PHE A 96 -12.33 -8.34 -3.70
N ALA A 97 -12.88 -9.00 -4.75
CA ALA A 97 -14.25 -9.50 -4.74
C ALA A 97 -14.43 -10.57 -3.66
N ALA A 98 -13.49 -11.50 -3.52
CA ALA A 98 -13.52 -12.53 -2.49
C ALA A 98 -13.46 -11.91 -1.07
N LEU A 99 -12.55 -10.97 -0.81
CA LEU A 99 -12.49 -10.25 0.46
C LEU A 99 -13.81 -9.52 0.75
N ARG A 100 -14.41 -8.87 -0.25
CA ARG A 100 -15.68 -8.19 -0.09
C ARG A 100 -16.85 -9.17 0.20
N LEU A 101 -16.83 -10.35 -0.38
CA LEU A 101 -17.81 -11.40 -0.09
C LEU A 101 -17.70 -11.86 1.37
N ILE A 102 -16.49 -12.01 1.90
CA ILE A 102 -16.28 -12.35 3.31
C ILE A 102 -16.86 -11.26 4.22
N GLU A 103 -16.59 -9.98 3.95
CA GLU A 103 -17.18 -8.85 4.69
C GLU A 103 -18.73 -8.91 4.69
N LEU A 104 -19.33 -9.41 3.62
CA LEU A 104 -20.78 -9.57 3.46
C LEU A 104 -21.33 -10.88 4.04
N GLY A 105 -20.48 -11.71 4.66
CA GLY A 105 -20.88 -12.98 5.27
C GLY A 105 -21.07 -14.13 4.27
N TYR A 106 -20.47 -14.07 3.10
CA TYR A 106 -20.47 -15.17 2.13
C TYR A 106 -19.12 -15.90 2.12
N LYS A 107 -19.16 -17.21 1.82
CA LYS A 107 -17.94 -18.01 1.63
C LYS A 107 -17.51 -17.97 0.15
N PRO A 108 -16.47 -17.21 -0.23
CA PRO A 108 -15.97 -17.22 -1.59
C PRO A 108 -15.29 -18.56 -1.90
N VAL A 109 -15.41 -19.01 -3.14
CA VAL A 109 -14.63 -20.11 -3.72
C VAL A 109 -14.02 -19.57 -5.00
N ILE A 110 -12.69 -19.36 -4.99
CA ILE A 110 -11.99 -18.82 -6.15
C ILE A 110 -11.59 -19.98 -7.06
N LEU A 111 -11.87 -19.85 -8.35
CA LEU A 111 -11.44 -20.75 -9.41
C LEU A 111 -10.43 -20.00 -10.27
N GLU A 112 -9.17 -20.43 -10.24
CA GLU A 112 -8.11 -19.86 -11.05
C GLU A 112 -7.59 -20.91 -12.04
N ARG A 113 -7.36 -20.49 -13.28
CA ARG A 113 -6.83 -21.33 -14.35
C ARG A 113 -5.32 -21.55 -14.19
N GLY A 114 -4.61 -20.49 -13.80
CA GLY A 114 -3.17 -20.50 -13.73
C GLY A 114 -2.64 -21.07 -12.41
N LYS A 115 -1.33 -20.99 -12.25
CA LYS A 115 -0.60 -21.49 -11.10
C LYS A 115 -0.51 -20.46 -9.99
N ASP A 116 -0.03 -20.87 -8.80
CA ASP A 116 0.33 -19.99 -7.70
C ASP A 116 1.52 -19.07 -8.06
N VAL A 117 1.75 -18.03 -7.26
CA VAL A 117 2.81 -17.03 -7.52
C VAL A 117 4.22 -17.64 -7.58
N HIS A 118 4.51 -18.69 -6.81
CA HIS A 118 5.85 -19.29 -6.76
C HIS A 118 6.15 -20.08 -8.04
N GLU A 119 5.18 -20.87 -8.52
CA GLU A 119 5.30 -21.62 -9.75
C GLU A 119 5.30 -20.70 -10.97
N ARG A 120 4.42 -19.70 -10.99
CA ARG A 120 4.39 -18.66 -12.05
C ARG A 120 5.73 -17.95 -12.19
N LYS A 121 6.40 -17.61 -11.08
CA LYS A 121 7.71 -16.95 -11.11
C LYS A 121 8.73 -17.73 -11.94
N LYS A 122 8.73 -19.06 -11.83
CA LYS A 122 9.62 -19.93 -12.61
C LYS A 122 9.27 -19.93 -14.10
N ASP A 123 7.97 -20.02 -14.40
CA ASP A 123 7.50 -20.02 -15.80
C ASP A 123 7.76 -18.69 -16.48
N LEU A 124 7.54 -17.56 -15.82
CA LEU A 124 7.82 -16.22 -16.32
C LEU A 124 9.34 -16.00 -16.54
N ALA A 125 10.18 -16.51 -15.65
CA ALA A 125 11.63 -16.49 -15.86
C ALA A 125 12.04 -17.29 -17.11
N ASN A 126 11.35 -18.38 -17.42
CA ASN A 126 11.55 -19.13 -18.65
C ASN A 126 11.16 -18.34 -19.90
N ILE A 127 10.05 -17.59 -19.87
CA ILE A 127 9.65 -16.71 -20.98
C ILE A 127 10.75 -15.69 -21.26
N THR A 128 11.26 -15.04 -20.21
CA THR A 128 12.36 -14.06 -20.36
C THR A 128 13.62 -14.68 -20.94
N ARG A 129 13.96 -15.92 -20.51
CA ARG A 129 15.18 -16.62 -20.95
C ARG A 129 15.08 -17.18 -22.36
N THR A 130 13.91 -17.74 -22.72
CA THR A 130 13.74 -18.47 -23.99
C THR A 130 13.00 -17.69 -25.05
N GLN A 131 12.36 -16.56 -24.68
CA GLN A 131 11.46 -15.75 -25.51
C GLN A 131 10.27 -16.54 -26.09
N LYS A 132 9.92 -17.65 -25.45
CA LYS A 132 8.77 -18.47 -25.81
C LYS A 132 7.69 -18.31 -24.75
N VAL A 133 6.47 -17.94 -25.20
CA VAL A 133 5.31 -17.80 -24.32
C VAL A 133 4.63 -19.17 -24.20
N ASP A 134 4.44 -19.62 -22.96
CA ASP A 134 3.60 -20.78 -22.66
C ASP A 134 2.12 -20.32 -22.66
N SER A 135 1.28 -20.98 -23.43
CA SER A 135 -0.17 -20.70 -23.49
C SER A 135 -0.88 -20.99 -22.18
N GLU A 136 -0.33 -21.88 -21.35
CA GLU A 136 -0.92 -22.33 -20.09
C GLU A 136 -0.32 -21.65 -18.86
N SER A 137 0.81 -20.91 -18.98
CA SER A 137 1.43 -20.19 -17.88
C SER A 137 2.19 -18.96 -18.38
N ASN A 138 1.61 -17.77 -18.21
CA ASN A 138 2.18 -16.52 -18.67
C ASN A 138 1.72 -15.34 -17.80
N TYR A 139 1.96 -14.08 -18.21
CA TYR A 139 1.59 -12.89 -17.46
C TYR A 139 0.07 -12.65 -17.34
N CYS A 140 -0.76 -13.29 -18.19
CA CYS A 140 -2.17 -12.90 -18.29
C CYS A 140 -3.07 -13.51 -17.23
N PHE A 141 -2.68 -14.64 -16.61
CA PHE A 141 -3.50 -15.35 -15.63
C PHE A 141 -2.65 -16.08 -14.60
N GLY A 142 -3.29 -16.59 -13.55
CA GLY A 142 -2.68 -17.17 -12.35
C GLY A 142 -2.84 -16.24 -11.14
N GLU A 143 -2.48 -16.71 -9.97
CA GLU A 143 -2.58 -15.99 -8.70
C GLU A 143 -1.95 -14.60 -8.79
N GLY A 144 -2.70 -13.57 -8.35
CA GLY A 144 -2.30 -12.17 -8.39
C GLY A 144 -2.37 -11.51 -9.77
N GLY A 145 -2.68 -12.27 -10.85
CA GLY A 145 -2.80 -11.77 -12.22
C GLY A 145 -1.51 -11.15 -12.76
N ALA A 146 -1.64 -10.23 -13.74
CA ALA A 146 -0.50 -9.56 -14.36
C ALA A 146 0.25 -8.61 -13.40
N GLY A 147 -0.42 -8.14 -12.33
CA GLY A 147 0.15 -7.23 -11.35
C GLY A 147 1.14 -7.86 -10.38
N ALA A 148 1.12 -9.19 -10.21
CA ALA A 148 1.96 -9.90 -9.24
C ALA A 148 3.49 -9.68 -9.43
N TYR A 149 3.91 -9.29 -10.62
CA TYR A 149 5.32 -9.06 -10.97
C TYR A 149 5.55 -7.65 -11.51
N SER A 150 4.72 -6.69 -11.12
CA SER A 150 4.87 -5.29 -11.48
C SER A 150 5.98 -4.62 -10.64
N ASP A 151 6.29 -3.36 -10.99
CA ASP A 151 7.20 -2.52 -10.21
C ASP A 151 6.51 -1.86 -8.99
N GLY A 152 5.33 -2.32 -8.61
CA GLY A 152 4.62 -1.88 -7.41
C GLY A 152 3.93 -0.52 -7.52
N LYS A 153 3.70 0.03 -8.71
CA LYS A 153 2.97 1.29 -8.88
C LYS A 153 1.51 1.16 -8.47
N LEU A 154 1.14 1.79 -7.37
CA LEU A 154 -0.22 1.79 -6.82
C LEU A 154 -0.96 3.12 -7.02
N TYR A 155 -0.38 4.04 -7.80
CA TYR A 155 -0.96 5.37 -8.00
C TYR A 155 -2.11 5.36 -9.00
N THR A 156 -3.22 6.00 -8.63
CA THR A 156 -4.32 6.29 -9.56
C THR A 156 -4.73 7.76 -9.45
N ARG A 157 -5.07 8.36 -10.58
CA ARG A 157 -5.69 9.70 -10.64
C ARG A 157 -7.20 9.65 -10.49
N SER A 158 -7.80 8.46 -10.59
CA SER A 158 -9.25 8.28 -10.49
C SER A 158 -9.71 8.39 -9.04
N LYS A 159 -10.49 9.41 -8.74
CA LYS A 159 -11.18 9.60 -7.45
C LYS A 159 -12.70 9.42 -7.56
N LYS A 160 -13.20 9.04 -8.74
CA LYS A 160 -14.64 9.03 -9.02
C LYS A 160 -15.32 7.74 -8.60
N ARG A 161 -14.61 6.63 -8.49
CA ARG A 161 -15.20 5.32 -8.18
C ARG A 161 -14.27 4.55 -7.25
N GLY A 162 -14.83 3.99 -6.18
CA GLY A 162 -14.14 3.18 -5.21
C GLY A 162 -13.32 3.99 -4.20
N ASN A 163 -12.99 3.34 -3.09
CA ASN A 163 -12.14 3.88 -2.03
C ASN A 163 -10.74 3.28 -2.16
N THR A 164 -9.81 4.05 -2.74
CA THR A 164 -8.41 3.62 -2.90
C THR A 164 -7.70 3.47 -1.57
N ASP A 165 -8.05 4.28 -0.58
CA ASP A 165 -7.43 4.22 0.74
C ASP A 165 -7.75 2.87 1.42
N LYS A 166 -8.99 2.35 1.24
CA LYS A 166 -9.33 1.01 1.73
C LYS A 166 -8.43 -0.07 1.10
N ILE A 167 -8.16 0.02 -0.21
CA ILE A 167 -7.29 -0.95 -0.91
C ILE A 167 -5.88 -0.94 -0.32
N LEU A 168 -5.30 0.25 -0.11
CA LEU A 168 -3.97 0.38 0.48
C LEU A 168 -3.93 -0.13 1.93
N ASN A 169 -4.96 0.17 2.74
CA ASN A 169 -5.06 -0.36 4.09
C ASN A 169 -5.16 -1.90 4.12
N VAL A 170 -5.90 -2.50 3.19
CA VAL A 170 -5.96 -3.97 3.04
C VAL A 170 -4.59 -4.53 2.67
N PHE A 171 -3.83 -3.89 1.79
CA PHE A 171 -2.46 -4.32 1.50
C PHE A 171 -1.57 -4.26 2.75
N CYS A 172 -1.64 -3.18 3.54
CA CYS A 172 -0.90 -3.08 4.80
C CYS A 172 -1.30 -4.18 5.78
N GLN A 173 -2.60 -4.47 5.90
CA GLN A 173 -3.12 -5.56 6.73
C GLN A 173 -2.58 -6.93 6.32
N HIS A 174 -2.23 -7.12 5.05
CA HIS A 174 -1.62 -8.32 4.50
C HIS A 174 -0.10 -8.25 4.36
N GLY A 175 0.55 -7.29 5.02
CA GLY A 175 2.00 -7.23 5.17
C GLY A 175 2.73 -6.29 4.23
N ALA A 176 2.03 -5.42 3.48
CA ALA A 176 2.69 -4.35 2.75
C ALA A 176 3.23 -3.28 3.71
N ASP A 177 4.32 -2.61 3.31
CA ASP A 177 4.88 -1.49 4.05
C ASP A 177 3.88 -0.34 4.17
N THR A 178 3.76 0.25 5.36
CA THR A 178 2.81 1.36 5.61
C THR A 178 3.17 2.64 4.84
N GLY A 179 4.38 2.75 4.32
CA GLY A 179 4.79 3.84 3.43
C GLY A 179 3.90 4.00 2.20
N ILE A 180 3.26 2.91 1.72
CA ILE A 180 2.32 2.97 0.58
C ILE A 180 1.11 3.87 0.85
N LEU A 181 0.75 4.12 2.11
CA LEU A 181 -0.34 5.02 2.49
C LEU A 181 0.00 6.49 2.22
N ALA A 182 1.28 6.83 2.25
CA ALA A 182 1.78 8.19 2.06
C ALA A 182 2.38 8.42 0.66
N ASP A 183 2.97 7.38 0.08
CA ASP A 183 3.73 7.42 -1.17
C ASP A 183 2.94 6.78 -2.34
N ALA A 184 3.28 7.17 -3.55
CA ALA A 184 2.70 6.56 -4.77
C ALA A 184 3.35 5.20 -5.14
N HIS A 185 4.42 4.83 -4.46
CA HIS A 185 5.18 3.59 -4.66
C HIS A 185 5.40 2.91 -3.31
N PRO A 186 5.24 1.58 -3.22
CA PRO A 186 5.57 0.82 -2.04
C PRO A 186 7.08 0.79 -1.79
#